data_fede02946755a1b7c0a20fb1382d2a0c
#
_entry.id   fede02946755a1b7c0a20fb1382d2a0c
#
_cell.length_a   1.000
_cell.length_b   1.000
_cell.length_c   1.000
_cell.angle_alpha   90.00
_cell.angle_beta   90.00
_cell.angle_gamma   90.00
#
_symmetry.space_group_name_H-M   'P 1'
#
loop_
_entity.id
_entity.type
_entity.pdbx_description
1 polymer ?
#
loop_
_entity_poly.entity_id
_entity_poly.type
_entity_poly.pdbx_seq_one_letter_code
_entity_poly.pdbx_strand_id
1 'polypeptide(L)'
;MANFNKLITFGATFFLLIGPLFTFGQSQAPDLGAAAPFALYTSAGALANTGGATSIVGDIGTGAGAITDYPQGSIVGRTHSPGTVTAQASIDVQAAYNHLLALAASAGPGLAPAMGTGQILTPAVYAFGGAASTGGDLILDGQNNPNATFVFKVNGAFSAGASSRVLLINGVKPENIWWQVEGAASFAAHTMMVGVIIAHGAVSLGDGVSLQGHGFSTAGALSTYNNRVVAPGAAAPLPVELTAFTASAQGSASVALFWNTATEARSDRFEVERSTNGTAFVRIGAVAAAGSSSAPRAYSLVDDQLPAGVTQLYYRLRQVDTDGTATYSPVRVVTRLAPAEAPLLAYPNPAHDAVHVRVLGAVAEAPLLVFDSLGHLVRTQPAPAPATEAVMPLAGLPAGFYTLRCGAFSQRLTVE
;
A
#
# COMPACT_ATOMS: atom_id res chain seq x y z
N MET A 1 -14.33 -89.06 17.01
CA MET A 1 -14.94 -88.14 16.04
C MET A 1 -14.68 -86.73 16.53
N ALA A 2 -13.71 -86.10 16.01
CA ALA A 2 -13.42 -84.70 16.30
C ALA A 2 -12.77 -84.08 15.03
N ASN A 3 -13.52 -83.21 14.37
CA ASN A 3 -13.08 -82.48 13.18
C ASN A 3 -12.22 -81.28 13.60
N PHE A 4 -11.01 -81.25 13.13
CA PHE A 4 -10.08 -80.11 13.23
C PHE A 4 -10.22 -79.23 11.99
N ASN A 5 -10.79 -78.04 12.15
CA ASN A 5 -10.76 -76.98 11.15
C ASN A 5 -9.38 -76.28 11.20
N LYS A 6 -8.63 -76.40 10.15
CA LYS A 6 -7.38 -75.63 9.94
C LYS A 6 -7.76 -74.25 9.37
N LEU A 7 -7.48 -73.21 10.16
CA LEU A 7 -7.53 -71.83 9.73
C LEU A 7 -6.19 -71.51 9.01
N ILE A 8 -6.26 -71.18 7.73
CA ILE A 8 -5.09 -70.74 6.96
C ILE A 8 -5.03 -69.25 7.05
N THR A 9 -4.03 -68.70 7.78
CA THR A 9 -3.76 -67.27 7.87
C THR A 9 -2.81 -66.88 6.72
N PHE A 10 -3.33 -66.13 5.73
CA PHE A 10 -2.50 -65.48 4.71
C PHE A 10 -1.86 -64.24 5.32
N GLY A 11 -0.56 -64.33 5.62
CA GLY A 11 0.27 -63.17 5.96
C GLY A 11 0.61 -62.36 4.71
N ALA A 12 -0.02 -61.25 4.51
CA ALA A 12 0.40 -60.24 3.50
C ALA A 12 1.62 -59.51 4.03
N THR A 13 2.82 -59.86 3.55
CA THR A 13 4.04 -59.13 3.84
C THR A 13 4.07 -57.90 2.94
N PHE A 14 3.77 -56.76 3.53
CA PHE A 14 3.88 -55.45 2.85
C PHE A 14 5.37 -55.05 2.81
N PHE A 15 6.02 -55.21 1.66
CA PHE A 15 7.36 -54.68 1.44
C PHE A 15 7.23 -53.18 1.23
N LEU A 16 7.50 -52.39 2.28
CA LEU A 16 7.66 -50.94 2.18
C LEU A 16 9.01 -50.69 1.48
N LEU A 17 8.99 -50.41 0.19
CA LEU A 17 10.17 -49.92 -0.52
C LEU A 17 10.44 -48.49 0.01
N ILE A 18 11.29 -48.37 1.03
CA ILE A 18 11.90 -47.10 1.42
C ILE A 18 13.00 -46.87 0.37
N GLY A 19 12.59 -46.16 -0.71
CA GLY A 19 13.57 -45.54 -1.60
C GLY A 19 14.47 -44.58 -0.78
N PRO A 20 15.73 -44.37 -1.15
CA PRO A 20 16.56 -43.40 -0.46
C PRO A 20 15.89 -42.02 -0.57
N LEU A 21 15.46 -41.48 0.58
CA LEU A 21 15.17 -40.08 0.71
C LEU A 21 16.46 -39.32 0.45
N PHE A 22 16.68 -38.90 -0.79
CA PHE A 22 17.68 -37.90 -1.08
C PHE A 22 17.22 -36.61 -0.35
N THR A 23 17.64 -36.46 0.89
CA THR A 23 17.66 -35.14 1.53
C THR A 23 18.69 -34.35 0.73
N PHE A 24 18.22 -33.61 -0.28
CA PHE A 24 19.00 -32.52 -0.82
C PHE A 24 19.22 -31.58 0.37
N GLY A 25 20.48 -31.60 0.87
CA GLY A 25 20.89 -30.59 1.84
C GLY A 25 20.60 -29.23 1.21
N GLN A 26 19.52 -28.56 1.65
CA GLN A 26 19.26 -27.20 1.21
C GLN A 26 20.49 -26.40 1.62
N SER A 27 21.17 -25.79 0.66
CA SER A 27 22.22 -24.84 0.95
C SER A 27 21.58 -23.74 1.81
N GLN A 28 22.05 -23.65 3.05
CA GLN A 28 21.54 -22.64 3.96
C GLN A 28 21.94 -21.27 3.39
N ALA A 29 20.96 -20.39 3.19
CA ALA A 29 21.22 -19.04 2.79
C ALA A 29 22.12 -18.36 3.84
N PRO A 30 23.15 -17.59 3.43
CA PRO A 30 23.98 -16.89 4.40
C PRO A 30 23.19 -15.81 5.12
N ASP A 31 23.58 -15.54 6.36
CA ASP A 31 23.07 -14.38 7.11
C ASP A 31 23.79 -13.12 6.61
N LEU A 32 23.03 -12.08 6.33
CA LEU A 32 23.56 -10.77 5.97
C LEU A 32 23.88 -9.88 7.18
N GLY A 33 23.51 -10.29 8.40
CA GLY A 33 23.82 -9.56 9.63
C GLY A 33 23.52 -8.06 9.55
N ALA A 34 24.51 -7.21 9.83
CA ALA A 34 24.36 -5.76 9.75
C ALA A 34 24.18 -5.23 8.32
N ALA A 35 24.42 -6.03 7.29
CA ALA A 35 24.20 -5.66 5.89
C ALA A 35 22.74 -5.87 5.45
N ALA A 36 21.90 -6.59 6.20
CA ALA A 36 20.54 -6.90 5.82
C ALA A 36 19.65 -5.67 5.54
N PRO A 37 19.76 -4.52 6.23
CA PRO A 37 18.98 -3.33 5.91
C PRO A 37 19.38 -2.63 4.61
N PHE A 38 20.58 -2.88 4.08
CA PHE A 38 21.10 -2.17 2.91
C PHE A 38 20.51 -2.71 1.61
N ALA A 39 19.93 -1.84 0.82
CA ALA A 39 19.55 -2.15 -0.56
C ALA A 39 20.79 -2.16 -1.48
N LEU A 40 21.68 -1.16 -1.29
CA LEU A 40 22.92 -1.02 -2.02
C LEU A 40 24.07 -0.74 -1.06
N TYR A 41 25.13 -1.52 -1.17
CA TYR A 41 26.29 -1.38 -0.31
C TYR A 41 27.60 -1.72 -1.03
N THR A 42 28.64 -0.95 -0.77
CA THR A 42 30.00 -1.30 -1.20
C THR A 42 30.99 -1.18 -0.04
N SER A 43 31.85 -2.19 0.13
CA SER A 43 32.83 -2.17 1.20
C SER A 43 34.00 -1.21 0.94
N ALA A 44 34.38 -0.99 -0.33
CA ALA A 44 35.61 -0.26 -0.66
C ALA A 44 35.45 0.80 -1.77
N GLY A 45 34.30 0.85 -2.44
CA GLY A 45 34.11 1.75 -3.58
C GLY A 45 33.20 2.95 -3.27
N ALA A 46 33.10 3.86 -4.23
CA ALA A 46 32.06 4.89 -4.22
C ALA A 46 30.71 4.30 -4.62
N LEU A 47 29.65 4.92 -4.13
CA LEU A 47 28.27 4.63 -4.51
C LEU A 47 27.73 5.91 -5.16
N ALA A 48 27.45 5.86 -6.47
CA ALA A 48 27.08 7.04 -7.23
C ALA A 48 25.82 6.82 -8.06
N ASN A 49 24.91 7.81 -8.05
CA ASN A 49 23.84 7.88 -9.02
C ASN A 49 24.32 8.72 -10.20
N THR A 50 24.53 8.11 -11.36
CA THR A 50 25.08 8.79 -12.54
C THR A 50 24.03 9.55 -13.34
N GLY A 51 22.78 9.59 -12.85
CA GLY A 51 21.69 10.38 -13.42
C GLY A 51 20.33 9.70 -13.27
N GLY A 52 19.28 10.40 -13.74
CA GLY A 52 17.91 9.90 -13.70
C GLY A 52 17.27 9.87 -12.31
N ALA A 53 16.02 9.44 -12.27
CA ALA A 53 15.20 9.38 -11.06
C ALA A 53 15.34 8.01 -10.37
N THR A 54 16.50 7.71 -9.79
CA THR A 54 16.70 6.48 -9.03
C THR A 54 15.87 6.49 -7.73
N SER A 55 15.13 5.42 -7.47
CA SER A 55 14.33 5.21 -6.26
C SER A 55 14.81 3.95 -5.53
N ILE A 56 15.19 4.10 -4.26
CA ILE A 56 15.73 3.03 -3.44
C ILE A 56 14.89 2.87 -2.18
N VAL A 57 14.49 1.64 -1.89
CA VAL A 57 13.85 1.24 -0.64
C VAL A 57 14.78 0.31 0.10
N GLY A 58 15.28 0.78 1.23
CA GLY A 58 16.33 0.21 2.03
C GLY A 58 17.47 1.19 2.25
N ASP A 59 18.39 0.84 3.12
CA ASP A 59 19.56 1.67 3.40
C ASP A 59 20.56 1.64 2.23
N ILE A 60 21.34 2.69 2.10
CA ILE A 60 22.50 2.70 1.22
C ILE A 60 23.75 3.01 2.02
N GLY A 61 24.91 2.47 1.59
CA GLY A 61 26.13 2.72 2.34
C GLY A 61 27.40 2.38 1.60
N THR A 62 28.50 2.95 2.13
CA THR A 62 29.87 2.61 1.70
C THR A 62 30.77 2.45 2.91
N GLY A 63 31.64 1.44 2.90
CA GLY A 63 32.68 1.25 3.92
C GLY A 63 33.87 2.19 3.70
N ALA A 64 34.16 2.56 2.44
CA ALA A 64 35.19 3.54 2.07
C ALA A 64 34.80 4.16 0.72
N GLY A 65 34.73 5.46 0.66
CA GLY A 65 34.36 6.20 -0.55
C GLY A 65 33.23 7.19 -0.30
N ALA A 66 32.76 7.82 -1.37
CA ALA A 66 31.68 8.80 -1.31
C ALA A 66 30.36 8.21 -1.79
N ILE A 67 29.26 8.76 -1.28
CA ILE A 67 27.92 8.56 -1.80
C ILE A 67 27.51 9.86 -2.48
N THR A 68 27.25 9.83 -3.78
CA THR A 68 27.03 11.04 -4.57
C THR A 68 25.79 10.98 -5.45
N ASP A 69 25.23 12.17 -5.72
CA ASP A 69 24.27 12.44 -6.76
C ASP A 69 22.90 11.70 -6.62
N TYR A 70 22.57 11.29 -5.41
CA TYR A 70 21.23 10.80 -5.10
C TYR A 70 20.30 11.98 -4.81
N PRO A 71 19.23 12.21 -5.61
CA PRO A 71 18.27 13.27 -5.34
C PRO A 71 17.62 13.13 -3.97
N GLN A 72 17.27 14.27 -3.36
CA GLN A 72 16.55 14.27 -2.10
C GLN A 72 15.23 13.48 -2.24
N GLY A 73 14.95 12.58 -1.30
CA GLY A 73 13.75 11.75 -1.31
C GLY A 73 13.82 10.52 -2.23
N SER A 74 14.94 10.30 -2.94
CA SER A 74 15.12 9.10 -3.77
C SER A 74 15.39 7.84 -2.95
N ILE A 75 15.82 8.01 -1.68
CA ILE A 75 16.16 6.91 -0.78
C ILE A 75 15.14 6.88 0.34
N VAL A 76 14.45 5.76 0.45
CA VAL A 76 13.59 5.44 1.58
C VAL A 76 14.33 4.45 2.45
N GLY A 77 15.10 4.99 3.37
CA GLY A 77 16.05 4.32 4.22
C GLY A 77 17.08 5.33 4.72
N ARG A 78 18.16 4.83 5.23
CA ARG A 78 19.27 5.65 5.74
C ARG A 78 20.46 5.64 4.77
N THR A 79 21.18 6.73 4.75
CA THR A 79 22.48 6.82 4.06
C THR A 79 23.59 6.71 5.09
N HIS A 80 24.47 5.72 4.92
CA HIS A 80 25.56 5.45 5.83
C HIS A 80 26.91 5.75 5.17
N SER A 81 27.56 6.81 5.63
CA SER A 81 28.97 7.11 5.34
C SER A 81 29.89 6.16 6.13
N PRO A 82 31.19 6.09 5.78
CA PRO A 82 32.15 5.25 6.49
C PRO A 82 32.10 5.44 8.01
N GLY A 83 31.94 4.34 8.77
CA GLY A 83 31.78 4.35 10.22
C GLY A 83 31.57 2.95 10.78
N THR A 84 31.16 2.82 12.03
CA THR A 84 31.01 1.54 12.72
C THR A 84 29.96 0.63 12.07
N VAL A 85 28.82 1.19 11.63
CA VAL A 85 27.76 0.44 10.96
C VAL A 85 28.24 -0.14 9.65
N THR A 86 28.90 0.65 8.82
CA THR A 86 29.42 0.23 7.53
C THR A 86 30.63 -0.70 7.66
N ALA A 87 31.47 -0.54 8.70
CA ALA A 87 32.55 -1.46 8.98
C ALA A 87 32.00 -2.87 9.30
N GLN A 88 30.96 -2.97 10.13
CA GLN A 88 30.34 -4.26 10.43
C GLN A 88 29.64 -4.84 9.18
N ALA A 89 28.93 -4.01 8.41
CA ALA A 89 28.32 -4.45 7.16
C ALA A 89 29.35 -4.99 6.16
N SER A 90 30.56 -4.40 6.07
CA SER A 90 31.65 -4.92 5.25
C SER A 90 32.06 -6.34 5.66
N ILE A 91 32.17 -6.59 6.99
CA ILE A 91 32.51 -7.90 7.53
C ILE A 91 31.45 -8.93 7.16
N ASP A 92 30.17 -8.56 7.33
CA ASP A 92 29.05 -9.48 7.12
C ASP A 92 28.83 -9.76 5.63
N VAL A 93 28.96 -8.77 4.74
CA VAL A 93 28.93 -8.97 3.27
C VAL A 93 30.07 -9.89 2.82
N GLN A 94 31.29 -9.70 3.36
CA GLN A 94 32.42 -10.55 3.03
C GLN A 94 32.21 -11.97 3.55
N ALA A 95 31.64 -12.13 4.75
CA ALA A 95 31.31 -13.45 5.30
C ALA A 95 30.26 -14.17 4.45
N ALA A 96 29.19 -13.46 4.03
CA ALA A 96 28.18 -14.01 3.13
C ALA A 96 28.76 -14.40 1.76
N TYR A 97 29.62 -13.56 1.19
CA TYR A 97 30.35 -13.87 -0.04
C TYR A 97 31.16 -15.15 0.07
N ASN A 98 31.98 -15.27 1.13
CA ASN A 98 32.84 -16.45 1.38
C ASN A 98 32.00 -17.71 1.64
N HIS A 99 30.86 -17.57 2.34
CA HIS A 99 29.95 -18.70 2.55
C HIS A 99 29.43 -19.24 1.20
N LEU A 100 28.93 -18.35 0.31
CA LEU A 100 28.45 -18.75 -1.01
C LEU A 100 29.57 -19.37 -1.86
N LEU A 101 30.76 -18.79 -1.80
CA LEU A 101 31.93 -19.32 -2.52
C LEU A 101 32.26 -20.74 -2.10
N ALA A 102 32.15 -21.10 -0.81
CA ALA A 102 32.44 -22.42 -0.26
C ALA A 102 31.39 -23.49 -0.58
N LEU A 103 30.18 -23.12 -1.01
CA LEU A 103 29.12 -24.08 -1.33
C LEU A 103 29.54 -24.97 -2.50
N ALA A 104 29.32 -26.27 -2.36
CA ALA A 104 29.53 -27.22 -3.45
C ALA A 104 28.43 -27.05 -4.53
N ALA A 105 28.80 -27.14 -5.79
CA ALA A 105 27.83 -27.17 -6.88
C ALA A 105 26.93 -28.41 -6.74
N SER A 106 25.63 -28.25 -6.81
CA SER A 106 24.64 -29.33 -6.70
C SER A 106 23.81 -29.52 -7.97
N ALA A 107 23.79 -28.51 -8.88
CA ALA A 107 23.23 -28.71 -10.20
C ALA A 107 24.11 -29.66 -11.02
N GLY A 108 23.48 -30.54 -11.79
CA GLY A 108 24.18 -31.42 -12.71
C GLY A 108 25.13 -30.69 -13.68
N PRO A 109 26.06 -31.39 -14.31
CA PRO A 109 27.03 -30.77 -15.20
C PRO A 109 26.33 -30.07 -16.37
N GLY A 110 26.70 -28.82 -16.63
CA GLY A 110 26.50 -28.24 -17.93
C GLY A 110 25.39 -27.18 -18.08
N LEU A 111 25.06 -26.41 -17.04
CA LEU A 111 24.35 -25.18 -17.32
C LEU A 111 25.25 -24.27 -18.17
N ALA A 112 24.76 -23.89 -19.34
CA ALA A 112 25.51 -22.98 -20.20
C ALA A 112 25.68 -21.63 -19.49
N PRO A 113 26.83 -20.94 -19.66
CA PRO A 113 27.06 -19.66 -19.00
C PRO A 113 26.14 -18.55 -19.51
N ALA A 114 25.49 -18.73 -20.67
CA ALA A 114 24.42 -17.88 -21.16
C ALA A 114 23.06 -18.49 -20.79
N MET A 115 22.40 -17.88 -19.79
CA MET A 115 21.11 -18.31 -19.25
C MET A 115 19.97 -17.46 -19.84
N GLY A 116 18.74 -17.92 -19.66
CA GLY A 116 17.52 -17.15 -20.04
C GLY A 116 16.78 -17.77 -21.21
N THR A 117 16.15 -16.93 -22.04
CA THR A 117 15.34 -17.37 -23.22
C THR A 117 14.19 -18.33 -22.86
N GLY A 118 13.56 -18.13 -21.68
CA GLY A 118 12.50 -19.01 -21.17
C GLY A 118 13.00 -20.24 -20.40
N GLN A 119 14.29 -20.32 -20.11
CA GLN A 119 14.86 -21.41 -19.33
C GLN A 119 14.28 -21.48 -17.93
N ILE A 120 13.88 -22.69 -17.49
CA ILE A 120 13.36 -22.94 -16.13
C ILE A 120 14.45 -23.66 -15.34
N LEU A 121 14.79 -23.12 -14.17
CA LEU A 121 15.73 -23.72 -13.23
C LEU A 121 15.01 -24.11 -11.93
N THR A 122 15.48 -25.18 -11.30
CA THR A 122 15.00 -25.65 -9.99
C THR A 122 16.02 -25.33 -8.89
N PRO A 123 15.65 -25.41 -7.58
CA PRO A 123 16.55 -25.07 -6.48
C PRO A 123 17.87 -25.86 -6.54
N ALA A 124 18.99 -25.15 -6.60
CA ALA A 124 20.33 -25.73 -6.66
C ALA A 124 21.43 -24.68 -6.48
N VAL A 125 22.67 -25.15 -6.35
CA VAL A 125 23.89 -24.36 -6.47
C VAL A 125 24.45 -24.54 -7.89
N TYR A 126 24.33 -23.51 -8.71
CA TYR A 126 24.83 -23.45 -10.09
C TYR A 126 26.22 -22.81 -10.09
N ALA A 127 27.21 -23.45 -10.66
CA ALA A 127 28.59 -22.97 -10.69
C ALA A 127 29.08 -22.78 -12.14
N PHE A 128 29.61 -21.62 -12.44
CA PHE A 128 30.21 -21.25 -13.72
C PHE A 128 31.69 -21.02 -13.54
N GLY A 129 32.51 -21.73 -14.31
CA GLY A 129 33.98 -21.66 -14.22
C GLY A 129 34.58 -20.35 -14.77
N GLY A 130 33.78 -19.47 -15.33
CA GLY A 130 34.16 -18.19 -15.90
C GLY A 130 33.00 -17.19 -15.89
N ALA A 131 33.00 -16.23 -16.79
CA ALA A 131 31.93 -15.27 -16.93
C ALA A 131 30.60 -15.93 -17.30
N ALA A 132 29.48 -15.36 -16.79
CA ALA A 132 28.13 -15.80 -17.10
C ALA A 132 27.22 -14.62 -17.47
N SER A 133 26.12 -14.92 -18.15
CA SER A 133 25.16 -13.90 -18.55
C SER A 133 23.72 -14.41 -18.50
N THR A 134 22.77 -13.46 -18.44
CA THR A 134 21.35 -13.71 -18.66
C THR A 134 20.85 -12.92 -19.86
N GLY A 135 19.92 -13.52 -20.65
CA GLY A 135 19.24 -12.86 -21.76
C GLY A 135 17.80 -13.33 -21.88
N GLY A 136 16.85 -12.39 -22.06
CA GLY A 136 15.42 -12.71 -22.02
C GLY A 136 14.95 -13.18 -20.64
N ASP A 137 14.04 -14.13 -20.59
CA ASP A 137 13.43 -14.61 -19.34
C ASP A 137 14.18 -15.78 -18.75
N LEU A 138 14.63 -15.68 -17.50
CA LEU A 138 15.13 -16.78 -16.68
C LEU A 138 14.07 -17.07 -15.60
N ILE A 139 13.52 -18.28 -15.61
CA ILE A 139 12.44 -18.68 -14.71
C ILE A 139 13.01 -19.54 -13.58
N LEU A 140 12.77 -19.16 -12.34
CA LEU A 140 13.16 -19.92 -11.14
C LEU A 140 11.91 -20.55 -10.54
N ASP A 141 11.85 -21.89 -10.58
CA ASP A 141 10.72 -22.68 -10.11
C ASP A 141 11.02 -23.25 -8.72
N GLY A 142 10.33 -22.74 -7.69
CA GLY A 142 10.47 -23.19 -6.31
C GLY A 142 9.86 -24.57 -6.01
N GLN A 143 9.20 -25.19 -6.97
CA GLN A 143 8.56 -26.51 -6.78
C GLN A 143 7.59 -26.51 -5.58
N ASN A 144 6.90 -25.39 -5.32
CA ASN A 144 6.02 -25.17 -4.16
C ASN A 144 6.74 -25.23 -2.80
N ASN A 145 8.05 -25.08 -2.77
CA ASN A 145 8.81 -24.97 -1.54
C ASN A 145 9.15 -23.50 -1.25
N PRO A 146 8.57 -22.87 -0.22
CA PRO A 146 8.83 -21.45 0.12
C PRO A 146 10.27 -21.21 0.61
N ASN A 147 11.02 -22.26 0.94
CA ASN A 147 12.42 -22.21 1.34
C ASN A 147 13.36 -22.64 0.22
N ALA A 148 12.85 -22.74 -1.02
CA ALA A 148 13.67 -23.07 -2.19
C ALA A 148 14.79 -22.04 -2.37
N THR A 149 16.04 -22.48 -2.36
CA THR A 149 17.22 -21.61 -2.48
C THR A 149 17.90 -21.84 -3.82
N PHE A 150 18.26 -20.74 -4.47
CA PHE A 150 19.02 -20.72 -5.71
C PHE A 150 20.33 -19.96 -5.48
N VAL A 151 21.44 -20.58 -5.82
CA VAL A 151 22.75 -19.96 -5.71
C VAL A 151 23.45 -20.02 -7.07
N PHE A 152 23.85 -18.88 -7.58
CA PHE A 152 24.62 -18.75 -8.81
C PHE A 152 26.04 -18.30 -8.45
N LYS A 153 27.02 -19.16 -8.67
CA LYS A 153 28.44 -18.91 -8.43
C LYS A 153 29.12 -18.62 -9.77
N VAL A 154 29.51 -17.39 -9.99
CA VAL A 154 30.13 -16.93 -11.24
C VAL A 154 31.59 -16.61 -10.99
N ASN A 155 32.50 -17.47 -11.45
CA ASN A 155 33.96 -17.29 -11.33
C ASN A 155 34.49 -16.39 -12.44
N GLY A 156 33.90 -15.17 -12.57
CA GLY A 156 34.20 -14.17 -13.57
C GLY A 156 33.18 -13.04 -13.50
N ALA A 157 33.03 -12.29 -14.57
CA ALA A 157 32.02 -11.22 -14.66
C ALA A 157 30.60 -11.81 -14.90
N PHE A 158 29.61 -11.14 -14.36
CA PHE A 158 28.20 -11.43 -14.64
C PHE A 158 27.57 -10.28 -15.39
N SER A 159 26.79 -10.57 -16.44
CA SER A 159 26.07 -9.57 -17.19
C SER A 159 24.62 -9.97 -17.45
N ALA A 160 23.69 -9.02 -17.30
CA ALA A 160 22.31 -9.19 -17.73
C ALA A 160 22.05 -8.32 -18.95
N GLY A 161 21.54 -8.94 -20.03
CA GLY A 161 21.21 -8.27 -21.29
C GLY A 161 20.03 -7.32 -21.12
N ALA A 162 19.89 -6.35 -22.02
CA ALA A 162 18.78 -5.39 -21.98
C ALA A 162 17.42 -6.10 -21.98
N SER A 163 16.51 -5.60 -21.15
CA SER A 163 15.16 -6.14 -20.96
C SER A 163 15.09 -7.61 -20.52
N SER A 164 16.20 -8.19 -20.04
CA SER A 164 16.17 -9.53 -19.43
C SER A 164 15.48 -9.52 -18.07
N ARG A 165 14.86 -10.64 -17.73
CA ARG A 165 14.04 -10.74 -16.51
C ARG A 165 14.32 -12.05 -15.77
N VAL A 166 14.43 -11.96 -14.46
CA VAL A 166 14.38 -13.14 -13.56
C VAL A 166 12.96 -13.25 -13.01
N LEU A 167 12.26 -14.32 -13.35
CA LEU A 167 10.87 -14.57 -13.01
C LEU A 167 10.79 -15.68 -11.95
N LEU A 168 9.98 -15.46 -10.92
CA LEU A 168 9.79 -16.40 -9.81
C LEU A 168 8.44 -17.09 -9.93
N ILE A 169 8.42 -18.43 -9.82
CA ILE A 169 7.18 -19.20 -9.81
C ILE A 169 7.19 -20.22 -8.68
N ASN A 170 6.01 -20.71 -8.33
CA ASN A 170 5.82 -21.77 -7.35
C ASN A 170 6.48 -21.50 -5.99
N GLY A 171 6.30 -20.26 -5.46
CA GLY A 171 6.65 -19.92 -4.08
C GLY A 171 8.09 -19.51 -3.83
N VAL A 172 8.92 -19.30 -4.87
CA VAL A 172 10.27 -18.75 -4.69
C VAL A 172 10.18 -17.33 -4.11
N LYS A 173 11.04 -17.06 -3.13
CA LYS A 173 11.16 -15.73 -2.51
C LYS A 173 12.47 -15.06 -2.93
N PRO A 174 12.45 -13.72 -3.14
CA PRO A 174 13.64 -12.95 -3.53
C PRO A 174 14.85 -13.16 -2.62
N GLU A 175 14.64 -13.24 -1.31
CA GLU A 175 15.68 -13.43 -0.29
C GLU A 175 16.39 -14.78 -0.37
N ASN A 176 15.83 -15.73 -1.11
CA ASN A 176 16.41 -17.06 -1.29
C ASN A 176 17.22 -17.21 -2.59
N ILE A 177 17.43 -16.12 -3.34
CA ILE A 177 18.19 -16.11 -4.59
C ILE A 177 19.49 -15.35 -4.38
N TRP A 178 20.60 -16.01 -4.69
CA TRP A 178 21.95 -15.53 -4.40
C TRP A 178 22.83 -15.56 -5.65
N TRP A 179 23.44 -14.43 -5.95
CA TRP A 179 24.37 -14.24 -7.06
C TRP A 179 25.73 -13.89 -6.48
N GLN A 180 26.63 -14.87 -6.36
CA GLN A 180 28.01 -14.66 -5.99
C GLN A 180 28.81 -14.47 -7.28
N VAL A 181 29.49 -13.34 -7.42
CA VAL A 181 30.20 -12.93 -8.64
C VAL A 181 31.63 -12.53 -8.28
N GLU A 182 32.63 -13.22 -8.85
CA GLU A 182 34.05 -12.91 -8.61
C GLU A 182 34.47 -11.61 -9.32
N GLY A 183 33.94 -11.37 -10.52
CA GLY A 183 34.21 -10.17 -11.28
C GLY A 183 33.19 -9.05 -11.01
N ALA A 184 33.03 -8.20 -12.01
CA ALA A 184 32.01 -7.17 -12.00
C ALA A 184 30.61 -7.74 -12.35
N ALA A 185 29.57 -7.14 -11.80
CA ALA A 185 28.19 -7.43 -12.16
C ALA A 185 27.59 -6.22 -12.90
N SER A 186 27.14 -6.41 -14.14
CA SER A 186 26.58 -5.34 -14.97
C SER A 186 25.19 -5.70 -15.50
N PHE A 187 24.26 -4.78 -15.34
CA PHE A 187 22.87 -4.94 -15.73
C PHE A 187 22.52 -3.90 -16.79
N ALA A 188 22.21 -4.33 -18.00
CA ALA A 188 21.85 -3.43 -19.09
C ALA A 188 20.45 -2.83 -18.90
N ALA A 189 20.08 -1.89 -19.76
CA ALA A 189 18.85 -1.12 -19.63
C ALA A 189 17.59 -1.99 -19.49
N HIS A 190 16.68 -1.56 -18.60
CA HIS A 190 15.37 -2.17 -18.37
C HIS A 190 15.41 -3.64 -17.90
N THR A 191 16.54 -4.08 -17.33
CA THR A 191 16.68 -5.41 -16.73
C THR A 191 15.86 -5.50 -15.43
N MET A 192 15.18 -6.62 -15.23
CA MET A 192 14.47 -6.95 -13.98
C MET A 192 15.21 -8.08 -13.24
N MET A 193 15.97 -7.71 -12.23
CA MET A 193 16.73 -8.65 -11.41
C MET A 193 16.07 -8.90 -10.06
N VAL A 194 16.26 -10.12 -9.58
CA VAL A 194 15.76 -10.55 -8.28
C VAL A 194 16.87 -11.27 -7.53
N GLY A 195 16.93 -11.04 -6.21
CA GLY A 195 17.83 -11.72 -5.28
C GLY A 195 18.97 -10.86 -4.76
N VAL A 196 19.83 -11.49 -3.99
CA VAL A 196 21.01 -10.88 -3.37
C VAL A 196 22.21 -11.04 -4.30
N ILE A 197 22.72 -9.92 -4.80
CA ILE A 197 23.91 -9.85 -5.66
C ILE A 197 25.08 -9.45 -4.79
N ILE A 198 26.10 -10.31 -4.69
CA ILE A 198 27.36 -9.98 -4.00
C ILE A 198 28.49 -10.15 -4.99
N ALA A 199 28.99 -9.04 -5.53
CA ALA A 199 30.12 -9.04 -6.45
C ALA A 199 31.41 -8.65 -5.71
N HIS A 200 32.54 -9.29 -6.09
CA HIS A 200 33.85 -8.79 -5.64
C HIS A 200 34.22 -7.53 -6.41
N GLY A 201 33.94 -7.47 -7.71
CA GLY A 201 34.12 -6.30 -8.55
C GLY A 201 33.01 -5.26 -8.44
N ALA A 202 33.01 -4.31 -9.36
CA ALA A 202 32.00 -3.25 -9.42
C ALA A 202 30.61 -3.80 -9.75
N VAL A 203 29.58 -3.10 -9.26
CA VAL A 203 28.17 -3.35 -9.62
C VAL A 203 27.63 -2.14 -10.38
N SER A 204 27.11 -2.34 -11.58
CA SER A 204 26.53 -1.27 -12.39
C SER A 204 25.09 -1.58 -12.79
N LEU A 205 24.18 -0.71 -12.41
CA LEU A 205 22.78 -0.76 -12.80
C LEU A 205 22.54 0.28 -13.90
N GLY A 206 22.30 -0.20 -15.13
CA GLY A 206 22.01 0.64 -16.29
C GLY A 206 20.64 1.29 -16.22
N ASP A 207 20.26 2.01 -17.28
CA ASP A 207 19.01 2.76 -17.31
C ASP A 207 17.76 1.89 -17.04
N GLY A 208 16.92 2.34 -16.11
CA GLY A 208 15.64 1.70 -15.84
C GLY A 208 15.73 0.29 -15.25
N VAL A 209 16.88 -0.13 -14.73
CA VAL A 209 17.00 -1.45 -14.05
C VAL A 209 16.14 -1.47 -12.80
N SER A 210 15.36 -2.55 -12.64
CA SER A 210 14.62 -2.88 -11.43
C SER A 210 15.32 -4.03 -10.69
N LEU A 211 15.72 -3.81 -9.43
CA LEU A 211 16.28 -4.84 -8.57
C LEU A 211 15.37 -5.04 -7.35
N GLN A 212 14.76 -6.23 -7.28
CA GLN A 212 14.10 -6.68 -6.06
C GLN A 212 15.07 -7.56 -5.27
N GLY A 213 15.85 -6.95 -4.42
CA GLY A 213 16.97 -7.62 -3.76
C GLY A 213 18.00 -6.64 -3.22
N HIS A 214 19.21 -7.14 -3.04
CA HIS A 214 20.36 -6.39 -2.59
C HIS A 214 21.43 -6.35 -3.67
N GLY A 215 22.09 -5.19 -3.82
CA GLY A 215 23.26 -5.02 -4.67
C GLY A 215 24.49 -4.68 -3.83
N PHE A 216 25.39 -5.64 -3.65
CA PHE A 216 26.56 -5.49 -2.82
C PHE A 216 27.86 -5.66 -3.62
N SER A 217 28.88 -4.88 -3.28
CA SER A 217 30.23 -5.06 -3.76
C SER A 217 31.21 -5.15 -2.58
N THR A 218 32.15 -6.12 -2.64
CA THR A 218 33.18 -6.24 -1.60
C THR A 218 34.41 -5.39 -1.87
N ALA A 219 34.70 -5.02 -3.14
CA ALA A 219 35.90 -4.27 -3.48
C ALA A 219 35.69 -3.20 -4.58
N GLY A 220 34.60 -3.24 -5.34
CA GLY A 220 34.34 -2.33 -6.45
C GLY A 220 33.38 -1.19 -6.11
N ALA A 221 33.27 -0.21 -7.01
CA ALA A 221 32.27 0.83 -6.95
C ALA A 221 30.89 0.32 -7.32
N LEU A 222 29.84 1.05 -6.90
CA LEU A 222 28.47 0.78 -7.27
C LEU A 222 27.89 2.01 -7.98
N SER A 223 27.29 1.82 -9.15
CA SER A 223 26.66 2.89 -9.91
C SER A 223 25.21 2.59 -10.25
N THR A 224 24.38 3.64 -10.21
CA THR A 224 22.97 3.58 -10.56
C THR A 224 22.62 4.64 -11.60
N TYR A 225 21.55 4.41 -12.40
CA TYR A 225 21.00 5.37 -13.34
C TYR A 225 19.51 5.07 -13.56
N ASN A 226 18.64 5.96 -13.06
CA ASN A 226 17.19 5.82 -13.23
C ASN A 226 16.62 4.47 -12.77
N ASN A 227 17.06 3.98 -11.62
CA ASN A 227 16.76 2.62 -11.16
C ASN A 227 15.64 2.58 -10.13
N ARG A 228 15.05 1.38 -9.98
CA ARG A 228 14.21 1.03 -8.85
C ARG A 228 14.84 -0.13 -8.09
N VAL A 229 15.26 0.11 -6.85
CA VAL A 229 15.87 -0.92 -5.99
C VAL A 229 15.02 -1.10 -4.74
N VAL A 230 14.66 -2.33 -4.41
CA VAL A 230 13.86 -2.66 -3.22
C VAL A 230 14.52 -3.82 -2.50
N ALA A 231 15.10 -3.58 -1.33
CA ALA A 231 15.68 -4.65 -0.52
C ALA A 231 14.58 -5.56 0.05
N PRO A 232 14.73 -6.91 0.03
CA PRO A 232 13.83 -7.83 0.72
C PRO A 232 13.86 -7.55 2.23
N GLY A 233 12.69 -7.52 2.87
CA GLY A 233 12.62 -7.23 4.31
C GLY A 233 12.94 -5.77 4.70
N ALA A 234 13.57 -4.96 3.85
CA ALA A 234 13.35 -3.54 3.93
C ALA A 234 11.85 -3.38 3.77
N ALA A 235 11.18 -2.87 4.78
CA ALA A 235 9.85 -2.39 4.57
C ALA A 235 9.98 -1.46 3.36
N ALA A 236 9.58 -1.96 2.16
CA ALA A 236 9.10 -1.02 1.17
C ALA A 236 8.28 -0.08 2.02
N PRO A 237 8.42 1.25 1.95
CA PRO A 237 7.40 2.07 2.51
C PRO A 237 6.17 1.49 1.86
N LEU A 238 5.44 0.72 2.63
CA LEU A 238 4.11 0.30 2.26
C LEU A 238 3.47 1.60 1.82
N PRO A 239 2.84 1.65 0.64
CA PRO A 239 2.00 2.78 0.33
C PRO A 239 1.25 3.02 1.61
N VAL A 240 1.40 4.18 2.23
CA VAL A 240 0.99 4.54 3.60
C VAL A 240 0.08 3.47 4.17
N GLU A 241 0.59 2.66 5.11
CA GLU A 241 -0.25 1.66 5.73
C GLU A 241 -1.27 2.40 6.57
N LEU A 242 -2.40 2.67 5.94
CA LEU A 242 -3.57 3.21 6.60
C LEU A 242 -4.05 2.16 7.58
N THR A 243 -3.62 2.27 8.83
CA THR A 243 -3.96 1.29 9.87
C THR A 243 -5.42 1.41 10.29
N ALA A 244 -6.00 2.59 10.14
CA ALA A 244 -7.40 2.83 10.39
C ALA A 244 -7.93 4.01 9.56
N PHE A 245 -9.12 3.86 9.01
CA PHE A 245 -9.93 4.98 8.52
C PHE A 245 -11.35 4.80 9.03
N THR A 246 -11.84 5.77 9.78
CA THR A 246 -13.17 5.75 10.38
C THR A 246 -13.92 7.03 10.01
N ALA A 247 -15.22 6.90 9.87
CA ALA A 247 -16.12 8.02 9.67
C ALA A 247 -17.34 7.82 10.58
N SER A 248 -17.67 8.81 11.38
CA SER A 248 -18.76 8.75 12.37
C SER A 248 -19.62 9.99 12.32
N ALA A 249 -20.95 9.80 12.29
CA ALA A 249 -21.88 10.92 12.37
C ALA A 249 -21.82 11.58 13.75
N GLN A 250 -21.74 12.91 13.74
CA GLN A 250 -21.84 13.77 14.92
C GLN A 250 -23.23 14.42 14.91
N GLY A 251 -24.22 13.68 15.32
CA GLY A 251 -25.61 14.06 15.20
C GLY A 251 -26.07 14.12 13.74
N SER A 252 -26.87 15.14 13.41
CA SER A 252 -27.36 15.38 12.05
C SER A 252 -26.52 16.40 11.25
N ALA A 253 -25.60 17.10 11.90
CA ALA A 253 -24.96 18.29 11.36
C ALA A 253 -23.58 18.06 10.76
N SER A 254 -22.84 17.05 11.22
CA SER A 254 -21.48 16.82 10.73
C SER A 254 -21.07 15.34 10.78
N VAL A 255 -20.00 15.02 10.07
CA VAL A 255 -19.32 13.71 10.11
C VAL A 255 -17.86 13.95 10.49
N ALA A 256 -17.41 13.29 11.55
CA ALA A 256 -16.00 13.28 11.92
C ALA A 256 -15.30 12.12 11.22
N LEU A 257 -14.17 12.42 10.60
CA LEU A 257 -13.31 11.46 9.91
C LEU A 257 -11.96 11.43 10.62
N PHE A 258 -11.50 10.21 10.91
CA PHE A 258 -10.19 9.98 11.55
C PHE A 258 -9.45 8.90 10.79
N TRP A 259 -8.15 9.06 10.64
CA TRP A 259 -7.30 8.02 10.09
C TRP A 259 -5.92 8.03 10.73
N ASN A 260 -5.32 6.86 10.75
CA ASN A 260 -3.97 6.68 11.27
C ASN A 260 -3.12 6.00 10.21
N THR A 261 -1.87 6.40 10.13
CA THR A 261 -0.83 5.76 9.33
C THR A 261 0.19 5.12 10.25
N ALA A 262 0.69 3.93 9.90
CA ALA A 262 1.82 3.31 10.61
C ALA A 262 3.13 3.97 10.19
N THR A 263 3.25 4.16 8.87
CA THR A 263 4.41 4.80 8.23
C THR A 263 3.94 5.65 7.06
N GLU A 264 4.71 6.65 6.69
CA GLU A 264 4.47 7.45 5.49
C GLU A 264 5.76 7.55 4.69
N ALA A 265 5.64 7.51 3.37
CA ALA A 265 6.77 7.67 2.48
C ALA A 265 6.37 8.52 1.29
N ARG A 266 7.05 9.66 1.14
CA ARG A 266 6.81 10.64 0.06
C ARG A 266 5.36 11.07 -0.08
N SER A 267 4.58 10.98 0.99
CA SER A 267 3.19 11.41 1.01
C SER A 267 3.10 12.93 1.03
N ASP A 268 2.39 13.52 0.06
CA ASP A 268 2.16 14.95 0.01
C ASP A 268 0.93 15.31 0.87
N ARG A 269 -0.20 14.65 0.62
CA ARG A 269 -1.46 14.96 1.31
C ARG A 269 -2.46 13.81 1.25
N PHE A 270 -3.44 13.88 2.15
CA PHE A 270 -4.66 13.09 2.12
C PHE A 270 -5.81 13.99 1.64
N GLU A 271 -6.45 13.64 0.55
CA GLU A 271 -7.68 14.25 0.09
C GLU A 271 -8.86 13.43 0.60
N VAL A 272 -9.79 14.08 1.30
CA VAL A 272 -11.01 13.44 1.76
C VAL A 272 -12.08 13.63 0.68
N GLU A 273 -12.64 12.52 0.24
CA GLU A 273 -13.68 12.52 -0.77
C GLU A 273 -14.99 11.97 -0.21
N ARG A 274 -16.10 12.62 -0.58
CA ARG A 274 -17.47 12.25 -0.19
C ARG A 274 -18.30 11.89 -1.42
N SER A 275 -19.20 10.92 -1.25
CA SER A 275 -20.22 10.56 -2.24
C SER A 275 -21.58 10.38 -1.58
N THR A 276 -22.65 10.66 -2.32
CA THR A 276 -24.04 10.41 -1.91
C THR A 276 -24.60 9.11 -2.50
N ASN A 277 -23.89 8.47 -3.42
CA ASN A 277 -24.35 7.27 -4.13
C ASN A 277 -23.32 6.12 -4.13
N GLY A 278 -22.14 6.34 -3.52
CA GLY A 278 -21.05 5.34 -3.44
C GLY A 278 -20.22 5.20 -4.72
N THR A 279 -20.53 5.93 -5.79
CA THR A 279 -19.83 5.83 -7.09
C THR A 279 -19.17 7.14 -7.51
N ALA A 280 -19.89 8.25 -7.45
CA ALA A 280 -19.37 9.58 -7.78
C ALA A 280 -18.84 10.25 -6.51
N PHE A 281 -17.52 10.40 -6.41
CA PHE A 281 -16.87 11.03 -5.26
C PHE A 281 -16.41 12.44 -5.59
N VAL A 282 -16.61 13.37 -4.65
CA VAL A 282 -16.17 14.77 -4.72
C VAL A 282 -15.23 15.04 -3.55
N ARG A 283 -14.12 15.70 -3.82
CA ARG A 283 -13.21 16.16 -2.79
C ARG A 283 -13.88 17.22 -1.91
N ILE A 284 -13.86 17.01 -0.60
CA ILE A 284 -14.41 17.93 0.41
C ILE A 284 -13.35 18.65 1.23
N GLY A 285 -12.14 18.12 1.26
CA GLY A 285 -11.03 18.72 1.97
C GLY A 285 -9.71 18.00 1.71
N ALA A 286 -8.63 18.56 2.23
CA ALA A 286 -7.32 17.95 2.21
C ALA A 286 -6.54 18.25 3.49
N VAL A 287 -5.73 17.29 3.93
CA VAL A 287 -4.84 17.40 5.07
C VAL A 287 -3.44 17.07 4.60
N ALA A 288 -2.46 17.92 4.90
CA ALA A 288 -1.06 17.67 4.56
C ALA A 288 -0.56 16.40 5.27
N ALA A 289 0.15 15.56 4.57
CA ALA A 289 0.82 14.41 5.13
C ALA A 289 2.16 14.82 5.79
N ALA A 290 2.76 13.91 6.57
CA ALA A 290 4.06 14.16 7.20
C ALA A 290 5.24 14.04 6.22
N GLY A 291 4.99 13.76 4.94
CA GLY A 291 6.02 13.51 3.95
C GLY A 291 6.57 12.10 4.06
N SER A 292 7.60 11.92 4.87
CA SER A 292 8.16 10.62 5.22
C SER A 292 8.21 10.48 6.74
N SER A 293 7.59 9.45 7.29
CA SER A 293 7.56 9.17 8.73
C SER A 293 7.63 7.67 8.97
N SER A 294 8.55 7.24 9.81
CA SER A 294 8.61 5.86 10.33
C SER A 294 7.83 5.67 11.64
N ALA A 295 7.20 6.74 12.14
CA ALA A 295 6.37 6.71 13.33
C ALA A 295 4.89 6.87 12.95
N PRO A 296 3.97 6.22 13.68
CA PRO A 296 2.54 6.39 13.46
C PRO A 296 2.10 7.85 13.52
N ARG A 297 1.18 8.23 12.64
CA ARG A 297 0.58 9.56 12.57
C ARG A 297 -0.94 9.45 12.63
N ALA A 298 -1.57 10.45 13.26
CA ALA A 298 -3.01 10.55 13.37
C ALA A 298 -3.49 11.84 12.70
N TYR A 299 -4.60 11.73 11.95
CA TYR A 299 -5.19 12.81 11.19
C TYR A 299 -6.69 12.84 11.38
N SER A 300 -7.27 14.00 11.18
CA SER A 300 -8.72 14.17 11.24
C SER A 300 -9.21 15.26 10.30
N LEU A 301 -10.46 15.13 9.91
CA LEU A 301 -11.21 16.16 9.19
C LEU A 301 -12.69 16.09 9.60
N VAL A 302 -13.34 17.21 9.72
CA VAL A 302 -14.78 17.28 9.97
C VAL A 302 -15.48 17.78 8.71
N ASP A 303 -16.46 17.01 8.24
CA ASP A 303 -17.37 17.42 7.17
C ASP A 303 -18.63 18.03 7.81
N ASP A 304 -18.72 19.33 7.80
CA ASP A 304 -19.84 20.12 8.31
C ASP A 304 -20.76 20.67 7.19
N GLN A 305 -20.41 20.39 5.93
CA GLN A 305 -21.20 20.82 4.76
C GLN A 305 -21.98 19.64 4.17
N LEU A 306 -22.80 19.02 5.00
CA LEU A 306 -23.52 17.82 4.59
C LEU A 306 -24.69 18.14 3.64
N PRO A 307 -24.92 17.37 2.56
CA PRO A 307 -26.04 17.58 1.66
C PRO A 307 -27.37 17.37 2.36
N ALA A 308 -28.34 18.26 2.10
CA ALA A 308 -29.67 18.15 2.67
C ALA A 308 -30.40 16.89 2.18
N GLY A 309 -31.22 16.31 3.04
CA GLY A 309 -32.07 15.17 2.70
C GLY A 309 -31.35 13.83 2.48
N VAL A 310 -30.03 13.78 2.55
CA VAL A 310 -29.25 12.55 2.38
C VAL A 310 -28.95 11.94 3.74
N THR A 311 -29.39 10.71 3.96
CA THR A 311 -29.18 9.98 5.22
C THR A 311 -27.98 9.04 5.18
N GLN A 312 -27.51 8.66 3.99
CA GLN A 312 -26.37 7.78 3.81
C GLN A 312 -25.29 8.48 3.00
N LEU A 313 -24.07 8.53 3.55
CA LEU A 313 -22.91 9.15 2.95
C LEU A 313 -21.77 8.16 2.88
N TYR A 314 -20.97 8.27 1.85
CA TYR A 314 -19.82 7.42 1.58
C TYR A 314 -18.56 8.28 1.60
N TYR A 315 -17.54 7.84 2.29
CA TYR A 315 -16.27 8.55 2.40
C TYR A 315 -15.12 7.65 2.02
N ARG A 316 -14.13 8.21 1.36
CA ARG A 316 -12.84 7.57 1.14
C ARG A 316 -11.72 8.60 1.24
N LEU A 317 -10.52 8.12 1.49
CA LEU A 317 -9.30 8.91 1.37
C LEU A 317 -8.68 8.66 0.00
N ARG A 318 -8.20 9.72 -0.62
CA ARG A 318 -7.29 9.69 -1.74
C ARG A 318 -5.95 10.20 -1.23
N GLN A 319 -5.01 9.30 -1.00
CA GLN A 319 -3.65 9.65 -0.66
C GLN A 319 -2.93 10.05 -1.94
N VAL A 320 -2.23 11.17 -1.89
CA VAL A 320 -1.44 11.69 -3.01
C VAL A 320 0.01 11.77 -2.56
N ASP A 321 0.90 11.17 -3.34
CA ASP A 321 2.33 11.21 -3.11
C ASP A 321 2.96 12.43 -3.81
N THR A 322 4.20 12.77 -3.46
CA THR A 322 4.90 13.94 -3.99
C THR A 322 5.16 13.88 -5.50
N ASP A 323 5.07 12.71 -6.11
CA ASP A 323 5.15 12.51 -7.56
C ASP A 323 3.80 12.58 -8.27
N GLY A 324 2.70 12.83 -7.51
CA GLY A 324 1.33 12.93 -8.03
C GLY A 324 0.61 11.59 -8.16
N THR A 325 1.28 10.47 -7.90
CA THR A 325 0.58 9.17 -7.82
C THR A 325 -0.42 9.16 -6.68
N ALA A 326 -1.51 8.42 -6.84
CA ALA A 326 -2.56 8.41 -5.83
C ALA A 326 -3.09 6.99 -5.57
N THR A 327 -3.34 6.71 -4.29
CA THR A 327 -3.98 5.48 -3.82
C THR A 327 -5.25 5.81 -3.04
N TYR A 328 -6.20 4.86 -2.99
CA TYR A 328 -7.49 5.04 -2.34
C TYR A 328 -7.65 4.10 -1.16
N SER A 329 -8.25 4.61 -0.07
CA SER A 329 -8.67 3.79 1.04
C SER A 329 -9.94 2.98 0.71
N PRO A 330 -10.26 1.95 1.50
CA PRO A 330 -11.61 1.39 1.53
C PRO A 330 -12.65 2.47 1.82
N VAL A 331 -13.83 2.34 1.20
CA VAL A 331 -14.97 3.24 1.43
C VAL A 331 -15.56 3.00 2.81
N ARG A 332 -15.88 4.06 3.53
CA ARG A 332 -16.64 4.05 4.78
C ARG A 332 -18.05 4.60 4.53
N VAL A 333 -19.03 3.87 5.03
CA VAL A 333 -20.44 4.26 4.92
C VAL A 333 -20.85 4.83 6.27
N VAL A 334 -21.45 6.01 6.24
CA VAL A 334 -22.01 6.68 7.42
C VAL A 334 -23.50 6.83 7.21
N THR A 335 -24.28 6.27 8.10
CA THR A 335 -25.70 6.55 8.20
C THR A 335 -25.89 7.61 9.28
N ARG A 336 -26.47 8.74 8.92
CA ARG A 336 -26.84 9.79 9.86
C ARG A 336 -28.34 9.77 10.08
N LEU A 337 -28.76 10.20 11.25
CA LEU A 337 -30.16 10.52 11.48
C LEU A 337 -30.55 11.62 10.48
N ALA A 338 -31.69 11.45 9.80
CA ALA A 338 -32.28 12.59 9.12
C ALA A 338 -32.37 13.72 10.16
N PRO A 339 -32.09 14.99 9.76
CA PRO A 339 -32.42 16.09 10.66
C PRO A 339 -33.85 15.83 11.14
N ALA A 340 -34.04 15.73 12.46
CA ALA A 340 -35.41 15.63 12.99
C ALA A 340 -36.20 16.74 12.25
N GLU A 341 -37.28 16.37 11.56
CA GLU A 341 -38.12 17.35 10.85
C GLU A 341 -38.32 18.49 11.84
N ALA A 342 -37.79 19.65 11.52
CA ALA A 342 -37.86 20.75 12.46
C ALA A 342 -39.35 21.05 12.62
N PRO A 343 -39.92 20.88 13.81
CA PRO A 343 -41.35 21.11 13.94
C PRO A 343 -41.68 22.56 13.59
N LEU A 344 -42.54 22.72 12.63
CA LEU A 344 -43.22 24.00 12.40
C LEU A 344 -44.24 24.14 13.53
N LEU A 345 -44.01 25.08 14.44
CA LEU A 345 -44.90 25.33 15.58
C LEU A 345 -45.76 26.53 15.27
N ALA A 346 -47.08 26.36 15.35
CA ALA A 346 -48.06 27.39 15.22
C ALA A 346 -48.95 27.43 16.47
N TYR A 347 -48.98 28.57 17.14
CA TYR A 347 -49.76 28.76 18.37
C TYR A 347 -50.25 30.21 18.52
N PRO A 348 -51.44 30.43 19.17
CA PRO A 348 -52.38 29.40 19.59
C PRO A 348 -52.95 28.63 18.39
N ASN A 349 -53.40 27.39 18.62
CA ASN A 349 -54.12 26.62 17.64
C ASN A 349 -55.19 25.78 18.41
N PRO A 350 -56.48 26.17 18.33
CA PRO A 350 -57.09 27.13 17.43
C PRO A 350 -56.65 28.59 17.60
N ALA A 351 -56.69 29.37 16.50
CA ALA A 351 -56.32 30.78 16.45
C ALA A 351 -57.47 31.63 15.96
N HIS A 352 -57.55 32.90 16.45
CA HIS A 352 -58.56 33.88 16.02
C HIS A 352 -57.95 34.86 14.99
N ASP A 353 -57.34 35.95 15.47
CA ASP A 353 -56.88 37.04 14.64
C ASP A 353 -55.49 36.84 14.04
N ALA A 354 -54.65 36.09 14.74
CA ALA A 354 -53.29 35.85 14.35
C ALA A 354 -52.73 34.54 14.96
N VAL A 355 -51.72 33.99 14.34
CA VAL A 355 -50.96 32.84 14.83
C VAL A 355 -49.47 33.17 14.86
N HIS A 356 -48.82 32.82 15.95
CA HIS A 356 -47.38 32.85 16.11
C HIS A 356 -46.79 31.60 15.47
N VAL A 357 -45.84 31.80 14.56
CA VAL A 357 -45.23 30.72 13.83
C VAL A 357 -43.73 30.70 14.14
N ARG A 358 -43.27 29.59 14.67
CA ARG A 358 -41.86 29.35 14.95
C ARG A 358 -41.39 28.13 14.17
N VAL A 359 -40.29 28.31 13.42
CA VAL A 359 -39.64 27.22 12.70
C VAL A 359 -38.37 26.86 13.49
N LEU A 360 -38.33 25.63 14.04
CA LEU A 360 -37.16 25.10 14.75
C LEU A 360 -36.28 24.35 13.77
N GLY A 361 -35.16 24.95 13.35
CA GLY A 361 -34.20 24.39 12.41
C GLY A 361 -33.82 25.33 11.28
N ALA A 362 -32.78 25.02 10.53
CA ALA A 362 -32.33 25.78 9.38
C ALA A 362 -33.27 25.48 8.19
N VAL A 363 -34.34 26.26 8.04
CA VAL A 363 -35.14 26.31 6.81
C VAL A 363 -34.63 27.50 6.02
N ALA A 364 -33.85 27.20 4.96
CA ALA A 364 -33.42 28.27 4.07
C ALA A 364 -34.60 28.92 3.44
N GLU A 365 -34.86 30.22 3.80
CA GLU A 365 -35.65 31.24 3.06
C GLU A 365 -36.99 30.81 2.44
N ALA A 366 -37.59 29.69 2.89
CA ALA A 366 -38.90 29.29 2.35
C ALA A 366 -40.04 30.11 2.99
N PRO A 367 -40.93 30.72 2.21
CA PRO A 367 -42.02 31.52 2.76
C PRO A 367 -42.99 30.65 3.56
N LEU A 368 -43.67 31.29 4.54
CA LEU A 368 -44.82 30.73 5.22
C LEU A 368 -46.03 30.84 4.29
N LEU A 369 -46.67 29.68 4.04
CA LEU A 369 -47.83 29.58 3.15
C LEU A 369 -48.99 28.97 3.93
N VAL A 370 -50.17 29.57 3.81
CA VAL A 370 -51.42 29.02 4.37
C VAL A 370 -52.34 28.62 3.22
N PHE A 371 -52.77 27.36 3.27
CA PHE A 371 -53.68 26.76 2.30
C PHE A 371 -55.02 26.47 2.97
N ASP A 372 -56.13 26.68 2.26
CA ASP A 372 -57.45 26.23 2.68
C ASP A 372 -57.63 24.71 2.58
N SER A 373 -58.80 24.21 2.94
CA SER A 373 -59.13 22.79 2.89
C SER A 373 -59.18 22.22 1.46
N LEU A 374 -59.24 23.04 0.46
CA LEU A 374 -59.25 22.68 -0.96
C LEU A 374 -57.85 22.75 -1.59
N GLY A 375 -56.86 23.22 -0.81
CA GLY A 375 -55.46 23.36 -1.26
C GLY A 375 -55.19 24.71 -1.96
N HIS A 376 -56.07 25.70 -1.90
CA HIS A 376 -55.81 27.02 -2.44
C HIS A 376 -54.95 27.82 -1.46
N LEU A 377 -53.98 28.53 -2.01
CA LEU A 377 -53.13 29.45 -1.22
C LEU A 377 -53.92 30.67 -0.81
N VAL A 378 -54.12 30.89 0.49
CA VAL A 378 -54.89 32.02 1.05
C VAL A 378 -54.07 33.06 1.75
N ARG A 379 -52.85 32.74 2.18
CA ARG A 379 -51.85 33.66 2.79
C ARG A 379 -50.46 33.30 2.44
N THR A 380 -49.59 34.28 2.35
CA THR A 380 -48.13 34.12 2.23
C THR A 380 -47.42 35.19 3.04
N GLN A 381 -46.33 34.83 3.67
CA GLN A 381 -45.46 35.72 4.44
C GLN A 381 -44.02 35.27 4.32
N PRO A 382 -43.01 36.17 4.31
CA PRO A 382 -41.62 35.80 4.36
C PRO A 382 -41.32 34.91 5.56
N ALA A 383 -40.37 33.98 5.40
CA ALA A 383 -39.95 33.14 6.52
C ALA A 383 -39.34 33.98 7.65
N PRO A 384 -39.59 33.63 8.91
CA PRO A 384 -38.84 34.21 10.02
C PRO A 384 -37.37 33.82 9.91
N ALA A 385 -36.47 34.65 10.41
CA ALA A 385 -35.09 34.29 10.57
C ALA A 385 -34.98 33.04 11.48
N PRO A 386 -33.95 32.18 11.34
CA PRO A 386 -33.80 30.99 12.17
C PRO A 386 -33.90 31.29 13.66
N ALA A 387 -34.69 30.51 14.38
CA ALA A 387 -35.00 30.66 15.82
C ALA A 387 -35.77 31.93 16.20
N THR A 388 -36.30 32.72 15.24
CA THR A 388 -37.21 33.85 15.51
C THR A 388 -38.65 33.40 15.31
N GLU A 389 -39.58 34.25 15.79
CA GLU A 389 -41.01 34.03 15.70
C GLU A 389 -41.61 35.03 14.69
N ALA A 390 -42.48 34.52 13.83
CA ALA A 390 -43.26 35.36 12.95
C ALA A 390 -44.71 35.37 13.39
N VAL A 391 -45.34 36.52 13.37
CA VAL A 391 -46.79 36.63 13.60
C VAL A 391 -47.48 36.70 12.23
N MET A 392 -48.34 35.69 11.97
CA MET A 392 -49.14 35.62 10.76
C MET A 392 -50.55 36.08 11.02
N PRO A 393 -51.03 37.17 10.42
CA PRO A 393 -52.41 37.63 10.58
C PRO A 393 -53.35 36.68 9.85
N LEU A 394 -54.44 36.30 10.52
CA LEU A 394 -55.52 35.46 10.02
C LEU A 394 -56.80 36.20 9.75
N ALA A 395 -56.84 37.51 10.06
CA ALA A 395 -58.03 38.39 9.85
C ALA A 395 -58.55 38.22 8.44
N GLY A 396 -59.86 37.97 8.34
CA GLY A 396 -60.60 37.82 7.07
C GLY A 396 -60.57 36.39 6.50
N LEU A 397 -59.91 35.41 7.19
CA LEU A 397 -60.09 34.01 6.87
C LEU A 397 -61.35 33.46 7.57
N PRO A 398 -62.23 32.73 6.88
CA PRO A 398 -63.35 32.03 7.49
C PRO A 398 -62.91 31.04 8.56
N ALA A 399 -63.73 30.86 9.59
CA ALA A 399 -63.52 29.77 10.54
C ALA A 399 -63.41 28.41 9.84
N GLY A 400 -62.38 27.63 10.15
CA GLY A 400 -62.18 26.36 9.48
C GLY A 400 -60.76 25.82 9.63
N PHE A 401 -60.46 24.76 8.86
CA PHE A 401 -59.16 24.09 8.86
C PHE A 401 -58.30 24.58 7.71
N TYR A 402 -57.07 24.87 8.03
CA TYR A 402 -56.04 25.32 7.10
C TYR A 402 -54.78 24.49 7.25
N THR A 403 -53.93 24.52 6.26
CA THR A 403 -52.60 23.93 6.29
C THR A 403 -51.56 25.04 6.22
N LEU A 404 -50.82 25.25 7.30
CA LEU A 404 -49.63 26.10 7.31
C LEU A 404 -48.44 25.31 6.82
N ARG A 405 -47.68 25.83 5.84
CA ARG A 405 -46.52 25.20 5.26
C ARG A 405 -45.31 26.14 5.25
N CYS A 406 -44.13 25.59 5.52
CA CYS A 406 -42.86 26.29 5.34
C CYS A 406 -41.85 25.29 4.74
N GLY A 407 -41.51 25.47 3.46
CA GLY A 407 -40.70 24.49 2.72
C GLY A 407 -41.34 23.09 2.68
N ALA A 408 -40.63 22.10 3.22
CA ALA A 408 -41.12 20.73 3.33
C ALA A 408 -42.02 20.48 4.56
N PHE A 409 -42.09 21.41 5.50
CA PHE A 409 -42.85 21.24 6.76
C PHE A 409 -44.26 21.75 6.63
N SER A 410 -45.20 21.04 7.22
CA SER A 410 -46.59 21.43 7.28
C SER A 410 -47.19 21.15 8.66
N GLN A 411 -48.11 22.03 9.09
CA GLN A 411 -48.88 21.88 10.32
C GLN A 411 -50.35 22.28 10.05
N ARG A 412 -51.26 21.53 10.63
CA ARG A 412 -52.68 21.86 10.61
C ARG A 412 -52.91 23.08 11.51
N LEU A 413 -53.61 24.04 10.98
CA LEU A 413 -54.04 25.26 11.67
C LEU A 413 -55.57 25.30 11.68
N THR A 414 -56.16 25.57 12.85
CA THR A 414 -57.59 25.79 13.02
C THR A 414 -57.81 27.30 13.24
N VAL A 415 -58.71 27.92 12.49
CA VAL A 415 -59.12 29.30 12.65
C VAL A 415 -60.54 29.31 13.19
N GLU A 416 -60.78 30.12 14.26
CA GLU A 416 -62.08 30.28 14.90
C GLU A 416 -62.59 31.71 14.75
#